data_20ac2f353b8dfbb82a25cabdcf8e67fa
#
_entry.id   20ac2f353b8dfbb82a25cabdcf8e67fa
#
_cell.length_a   1.000
_cell.length_b   1.000
_cell.length_c   1.000
_cell.angle_alpha   90.00
_cell.angle_beta   90.00
_cell.angle_gamma   90.00
#
_symmetry.space_group_name_H-M   'P 1'
#
loop_
_entity.id
_entity.type
_entity.pdbx_description
1 polymer ?
#
loop_
_entity_poly.entity_id
_entity_poly.type
_entity_poly.pdbx_seq_one_letter_code
_entity_poly.pdbx_strand_id
1 'polypeptide(L)'
;MLLLSAAEVSIERGERRLLQDVDLSVASGQVWQVLGANGVGKSSLLRALAGLARFGIEGSISRFEPLLYLAHAPAIKRALSPLENLRCHPACDITSTPAQIAIALDAVQLSGFEDQPVGSLSAGQQRRVALARLLLTDARLWLLDEPFTALDGGGCDWLEECIRGHVSTGGAVIFTSHQPSRFSELQQDLDLAHYAVS
;
A
#
# COMPACT_ATOMS: atom_id res chain seq x y z
N MET A 1 18.56 5.98 -5.29
CA MET A 1 18.37 6.81 -4.08
C MET A 1 17.68 5.95 -3.04
N LEU A 2 18.12 5.98 -1.77
CA LEU A 2 17.46 5.22 -0.69
C LEU A 2 16.16 5.95 -0.28
N LEU A 3 15.05 5.21 -0.16
CA LEU A 3 13.74 5.73 0.22
C LEU A 3 13.35 5.33 1.65
N LEU A 4 13.76 4.13 2.08
CA LEU A 4 13.51 3.59 3.41
C LEU A 4 14.64 2.67 3.83
N SER A 5 14.98 2.68 5.12
CA SER A 5 15.88 1.71 5.75
C SER A 5 15.27 1.23 7.07
N ALA A 6 15.27 -0.06 7.27
CA ALA A 6 14.94 -0.72 8.53
C ALA A 6 16.13 -1.58 8.96
N ALA A 7 16.56 -1.45 10.22
CA ALA A 7 17.68 -2.19 10.77
C ALA A 7 17.29 -2.82 12.11
N GLU A 8 17.49 -4.13 12.20
CA GLU A 8 17.22 -4.96 13.38
C GLU A 8 15.78 -4.79 13.91
N VAL A 9 14.80 -4.65 12.99
CA VAL A 9 13.42 -4.34 13.37
C VAL A 9 12.74 -5.59 13.90
N SER A 10 12.38 -5.56 15.19
CA SER A 10 11.57 -6.58 15.84
C SER A 10 10.18 -6.05 16.13
N ILE A 11 9.16 -6.89 15.99
CA ILE A 11 7.75 -6.51 16.10
C ILE A 11 7.03 -7.40 17.08
N GLU A 12 6.38 -6.76 18.06
CA GLU A 12 5.54 -7.41 19.05
C GLU A 12 4.07 -6.98 18.90
N ARG A 13 3.16 -7.89 19.18
CA ARG A 13 1.73 -7.60 19.23
C ARG A 13 1.12 -8.22 20.50
N GLY A 14 0.79 -7.37 21.47
CA GLY A 14 0.48 -7.82 22.81
C GLY A 14 1.72 -8.40 23.47
N GLU A 15 1.62 -9.62 24.01
CA GLU A 15 2.73 -10.34 24.64
C GLU A 15 3.50 -11.26 23.66
N ARG A 16 3.13 -11.25 22.37
CA ARG A 16 3.74 -12.13 21.37
C ARG A 16 4.67 -11.36 20.46
N ARG A 17 5.94 -11.77 20.39
CA ARG A 17 6.87 -11.35 19.35
C ARG A 17 6.52 -12.07 18.06
N LEU A 18 6.26 -11.30 17.01
CA LEU A 18 5.90 -11.81 15.67
C LEU A 18 7.12 -11.96 14.79
N LEU A 19 7.99 -10.93 14.79
CA LEU A 19 9.17 -10.84 13.95
C LEU A 19 10.35 -10.37 14.78
N GLN A 20 11.55 -10.84 14.43
CA GLN A 20 12.79 -10.46 15.07
C GLN A 20 13.87 -10.14 14.05
N ASP A 21 14.59 -9.02 14.28
CA ASP A 21 15.80 -8.58 13.58
C ASP A 21 15.61 -8.49 12.04
N VAL A 22 14.51 -7.89 11.61
CA VAL A 22 14.23 -7.66 10.17
C VAL A 22 15.09 -6.52 9.66
N ASP A 23 15.94 -6.81 8.67
CA ASP A 23 16.70 -5.82 7.91
C ASP A 23 16.11 -5.63 6.52
N LEU A 24 15.90 -4.36 6.11
CA LEU A 24 15.37 -4.01 4.81
C LEU A 24 15.89 -2.66 4.36
N SER A 25 16.39 -2.58 3.13
CA SER A 25 16.77 -1.33 2.49
C SER A 25 16.06 -1.21 1.14
N VAL A 26 15.27 -0.15 0.98
CA VAL A 26 14.45 0.08 -0.21
C VAL A 26 14.94 1.29 -0.95
N ALA A 27 15.37 1.07 -2.19
CA ALA A 27 15.84 2.11 -3.08
C ALA A 27 14.81 2.43 -4.18
N SER A 28 14.97 3.59 -4.78
CA SER A 28 14.25 4.01 -5.99
C SER A 28 14.34 2.95 -7.08
N GLY A 29 13.22 2.69 -7.75
CA GLY A 29 13.12 1.71 -8.83
C GLY A 29 12.91 0.26 -8.38
N GLN A 30 12.67 0.01 -7.09
CA GLN A 30 12.50 -1.34 -6.56
C GLN A 30 11.04 -1.70 -6.28
N VAL A 31 10.72 -2.97 -6.51
CA VAL A 31 9.47 -3.61 -6.08
C VAL A 31 9.82 -4.72 -5.09
N TRP A 32 9.26 -4.66 -3.90
CA TRP A 32 9.43 -5.66 -2.85
C TRP A 32 8.13 -6.40 -2.57
N GLN A 33 8.14 -7.72 -2.63
CA GLN A 33 7.04 -8.55 -2.14
C GLN A 33 7.38 -9.10 -0.75
N VAL A 34 6.50 -8.85 0.21
CA VAL A 34 6.61 -9.43 1.56
C VAL A 34 5.84 -10.74 1.59
N LEU A 35 6.59 -11.82 1.74
CA LEU A 35 6.09 -13.19 1.76
C LEU A 35 5.92 -13.72 3.19
N GLY A 36 5.15 -14.78 3.35
CA GLY A 36 4.98 -15.51 4.60
C GLY A 36 3.54 -15.95 4.86
N ALA A 37 3.36 -16.85 5.82
CA ALA A 37 2.06 -17.42 6.20
C ALA A 37 1.08 -16.35 6.73
N ASN A 38 -0.21 -16.71 6.80
CA ASN A 38 -1.20 -15.85 7.45
C ASN A 38 -0.87 -15.68 8.93
N GLY A 39 -0.94 -14.44 9.41
CA GLY A 39 -0.64 -14.11 10.81
C GLY A 39 0.85 -13.98 11.15
N VAL A 40 1.79 -14.22 10.22
CA VAL A 40 3.23 -14.11 10.47
C VAL A 40 3.69 -12.69 10.82
N GLY A 41 2.93 -11.66 10.42
CA GLY A 41 3.27 -10.27 10.74
C GLY A 41 3.39 -9.34 9.53
N LYS A 42 3.01 -9.76 8.30
CA LYS A 42 3.11 -8.94 7.07
C LYS A 42 2.52 -7.55 7.23
N SER A 43 1.23 -7.46 7.61
CA SER A 43 0.55 -6.17 7.84
C SER A 43 1.15 -5.39 9.01
N SER A 44 1.67 -6.08 10.04
CA SER A 44 2.34 -5.44 11.18
C SER A 44 3.64 -4.79 10.74
N LEU A 45 4.43 -5.48 9.90
CA LEU A 45 5.65 -4.93 9.31
C LEU A 45 5.32 -3.69 8.45
N LEU A 46 4.37 -3.77 7.52
CA LEU A 46 4.01 -2.62 6.69
C LEU A 46 3.54 -1.42 7.53
N ARG A 47 2.78 -1.66 8.61
CA ARG A 47 2.36 -0.59 9.55
C ARG A 47 3.53 0.00 10.32
N ALA A 48 4.51 -0.82 10.74
CA ALA A 48 5.74 -0.34 11.37
C ALA A 48 6.55 0.52 10.38
N LEU A 49 6.76 0.02 9.16
CA LEU A 49 7.43 0.76 8.07
C LEU A 49 6.69 2.07 7.74
N ALA A 50 5.36 2.10 7.83
CA ALA A 50 4.56 3.31 7.63
C ALA A 50 4.61 4.30 8.82
N GLY A 51 5.18 3.92 9.97
CA GLY A 51 5.16 4.74 11.18
C GLY A 51 3.80 4.78 11.90
N LEU A 52 2.92 3.84 11.59
CA LEU A 52 1.58 3.74 12.18
C LEU A 52 1.52 2.86 13.42
N ALA A 53 2.56 2.04 13.67
CA ALA A 53 2.71 1.30 14.91
C ALA A 53 3.56 2.12 15.89
N ARG A 54 3.01 2.39 17.09
CA ARG A 54 3.65 3.24 18.12
C ARG A 54 4.31 2.43 19.23
N PHE A 55 3.92 1.18 19.40
CA PHE A 55 4.38 0.30 20.48
C PHE A 55 4.74 -1.08 19.92
N GLY A 56 5.61 -1.78 20.63
CA GLY A 56 6.04 -3.13 20.26
C GLY A 56 6.96 -3.15 19.04
N ILE A 57 7.72 -2.06 18.79
CA ILE A 57 8.73 -1.98 17.75
C ILE A 57 10.07 -1.72 18.42
N GLU A 58 11.04 -2.57 18.16
CA GLU A 58 12.47 -2.41 18.49
C GLU A 58 13.26 -2.22 17.18
N GLY A 59 14.50 -1.79 17.28
CA GLY A 59 15.34 -1.47 16.12
C GLY A 59 15.11 -0.05 15.58
N SER A 60 15.50 0.21 14.34
CA SER A 60 15.41 1.53 13.74
C SER A 60 14.75 1.50 12.36
N ILE A 61 13.89 2.49 12.07
CA ILE A 61 13.26 2.68 10.77
C ILE A 61 13.43 4.13 10.34
N SER A 62 14.21 4.35 9.27
CA SER A 62 14.43 5.65 8.67
C SER A 62 13.64 5.76 7.36
N ARG A 63 12.87 6.84 7.23
CA ARG A 63 12.08 7.18 6.05
C ARG A 63 12.66 8.45 5.45
N PHE A 64 13.13 8.37 4.21
CA PHE A 64 13.82 9.47 3.56
C PHE A 64 12.93 10.25 2.61
N GLU A 65 11.76 9.69 2.27
CA GLU A 65 10.79 10.27 1.34
C GLU A 65 9.36 10.10 1.87
N PRO A 66 8.41 10.93 1.42
CA PRO A 66 7.00 10.72 1.70
C PRO A 66 6.53 9.34 1.25
N LEU A 67 5.66 8.73 2.06
CA LEU A 67 5.11 7.42 1.75
C LEU A 67 3.58 7.41 1.78
N LEU A 68 3.00 6.54 0.97
CA LEU A 68 1.59 6.18 1.00
C LEU A 68 1.44 4.78 1.57
N TYR A 69 0.58 4.60 2.58
CA TYR A 69 0.17 3.29 3.07
C TYR A 69 -1.29 3.01 2.71
N LEU A 70 -1.51 1.96 1.92
CA LEU A 70 -2.84 1.40 1.66
C LEU A 70 -3.00 0.09 2.44
N ALA A 71 -3.85 0.14 3.46
CA ALA A 71 -4.16 -1.01 4.29
C ALA A 71 -5.05 -2.02 3.54
N HIS A 72 -5.12 -3.25 4.05
CA HIS A 72 -6.07 -4.26 3.58
C HIS A 72 -7.52 -3.74 3.63
N ALA A 73 -7.93 -3.11 4.73
CA ALA A 73 -9.19 -2.35 4.77
C ALA A 73 -9.03 -1.01 4.04
N PRO A 74 -9.93 -0.66 3.12
CA PRO A 74 -9.73 0.48 2.21
C PRO A 74 -9.70 1.87 2.86
N ALA A 75 -9.93 1.98 4.18
CA ALA A 75 -9.92 3.24 4.95
C ALA A 75 -10.75 4.36 4.27
N ILE A 76 -11.97 4.03 3.89
CA ILE A 76 -12.96 4.92 3.27
C ILE A 76 -14.09 5.25 4.22
N LYS A 77 -14.63 6.44 4.12
CA LYS A 77 -15.81 6.89 4.86
C LYS A 77 -17.06 6.53 4.06
N ARG A 78 -17.81 5.53 4.53
CA ARG A 78 -18.95 4.94 3.80
C ARG A 78 -20.08 5.93 3.49
N ALA A 79 -20.26 6.97 4.30
CA ALA A 79 -21.27 8.01 4.11
C ALA A 79 -20.90 9.03 3.05
N LEU A 80 -19.61 9.15 2.70
CA LEU A 80 -19.12 10.08 1.69
C LEU A 80 -19.09 9.42 0.30
N SER A 81 -19.14 10.25 -0.73
CA SER A 81 -18.94 9.81 -2.12
C SER A 81 -17.46 9.47 -2.42
N PRO A 82 -17.14 8.78 -3.54
CA PRO A 82 -15.76 8.60 -4.01
C PRO A 82 -15.01 9.92 -4.12
N LEU A 83 -15.60 10.93 -4.72
CA LEU A 83 -15.01 12.26 -4.87
C LEU A 83 -14.67 12.88 -3.52
N GLU A 84 -15.62 12.86 -2.57
CA GLU A 84 -15.41 13.39 -1.22
C GLU A 84 -14.34 12.60 -0.44
N ASN A 85 -14.35 11.26 -0.55
CA ASN A 85 -13.35 10.40 0.08
C ASN A 85 -11.93 10.73 -0.41
N LEU A 86 -11.73 10.91 -1.71
CA LEU A 86 -10.43 11.26 -2.27
C LEU A 86 -10.01 12.68 -1.89
N ARG A 87 -10.92 13.64 -1.98
CA ARG A 87 -10.66 15.04 -1.64
C ARG A 87 -10.25 15.25 -0.17
N CYS A 88 -10.82 14.46 0.73
CA CYS A 88 -10.58 14.60 2.18
C CYS A 88 -9.48 13.66 2.71
N HIS A 89 -8.84 12.84 1.86
CA HIS A 89 -7.88 11.86 2.33
C HIS A 89 -6.48 12.48 2.46
N PRO A 90 -5.80 12.35 3.62
CA PRO A 90 -4.48 12.97 3.86
C PRO A 90 -3.36 12.53 2.91
N ALA A 91 -3.51 11.36 2.28
CA ALA A 91 -2.52 10.85 1.34
C ALA A 91 -2.71 11.36 -0.09
N CYS A 92 -3.84 12.02 -0.39
CA CYS A 92 -4.05 12.70 -1.65
C CYS A 92 -3.52 14.14 -1.54
N ASP A 93 -2.96 14.64 -2.62
CA ASP A 93 -2.55 16.04 -2.65
C ASP A 93 -3.78 16.93 -2.39
N ILE A 94 -3.67 17.80 -1.40
CA ILE A 94 -4.72 18.74 -1.01
C ILE A 94 -5.03 19.73 -2.15
N THR A 95 -4.13 19.87 -3.12
CA THR A 95 -4.31 20.72 -4.32
C THR A 95 -5.01 20.00 -5.46
N SER A 96 -5.31 18.69 -5.33
CA SER A 96 -6.00 17.93 -6.36
C SER A 96 -7.35 18.57 -6.70
N THR A 97 -7.50 18.97 -7.93
CA THR A 97 -8.74 19.57 -8.43
C THR A 97 -9.84 18.51 -8.60
N PRO A 98 -11.12 18.88 -8.59
CA PRO A 98 -12.21 17.93 -8.89
C PRO A 98 -12.02 17.22 -10.24
N ALA A 99 -11.45 17.90 -11.24
CA ALA A 99 -11.16 17.30 -12.55
C ALA A 99 -10.08 16.20 -12.45
N GLN A 100 -9.01 16.41 -11.68
CA GLN A 100 -7.99 15.38 -11.45
C GLN A 100 -8.57 14.18 -10.69
N ILE A 101 -9.42 14.41 -9.70
CA ILE A 101 -10.11 13.34 -8.98
C ILE A 101 -11.03 12.55 -9.92
N ALA A 102 -11.78 13.23 -10.80
CA ALA A 102 -12.62 12.57 -11.80
C ALA A 102 -11.80 11.69 -12.76
N ILE A 103 -10.65 12.18 -13.22
CA ILE A 103 -9.71 11.40 -14.05
C ILE A 103 -9.20 10.16 -13.27
N ALA A 104 -8.85 10.32 -12.00
CA ALA A 104 -8.40 9.20 -11.17
C ALA A 104 -9.52 8.15 -10.95
N LEU A 105 -10.77 8.59 -10.79
CA LEU A 105 -11.93 7.71 -10.69
C LEU A 105 -12.22 6.98 -11.99
N ASP A 106 -12.11 7.67 -13.13
CA ASP A 106 -12.25 7.06 -14.45
C ASP A 106 -11.20 5.97 -14.68
N ALA A 107 -9.94 6.25 -14.35
CA ALA A 107 -8.83 5.30 -14.47
C ALA A 107 -9.04 4.01 -13.67
N VAL A 108 -9.76 4.06 -12.55
CA VAL A 108 -10.15 2.89 -11.75
C VAL A 108 -11.54 2.36 -12.10
N GLN A 109 -12.13 2.77 -13.24
CA GLN A 109 -13.45 2.35 -13.73
C GLN A 109 -14.60 2.67 -12.76
N LEU A 110 -14.60 3.87 -12.21
CA LEU A 110 -15.65 4.38 -11.33
C LEU A 110 -16.36 5.61 -11.91
N SER A 111 -16.30 5.82 -13.23
CA SER A 111 -17.06 6.86 -13.92
C SER A 111 -18.56 6.65 -13.70
N GLY A 112 -19.26 7.73 -13.33
CA GLY A 112 -20.70 7.71 -13.01
C GLY A 112 -21.02 7.31 -11.57
N PHE A 113 -20.01 7.06 -10.73
CA PHE A 113 -20.19 6.76 -9.30
C PHE A 113 -19.65 7.88 -8.39
N GLU A 114 -19.19 8.98 -8.96
CA GLU A 114 -18.44 10.04 -8.27
C GLU A 114 -19.17 10.60 -7.06
N ASP A 115 -20.50 10.75 -7.15
CA ASP A 115 -21.35 11.39 -6.16
C ASP A 115 -22.20 10.42 -5.32
N GLN A 116 -22.11 9.11 -5.59
CA GLN A 116 -22.86 8.10 -4.84
C GLN A 116 -22.16 7.78 -3.51
N PRO A 117 -22.88 7.58 -2.39
CA PRO A 117 -22.26 7.14 -1.14
C PRO A 117 -21.48 5.83 -1.32
N VAL A 118 -20.21 5.81 -0.92
CA VAL A 118 -19.34 4.63 -1.07
C VAL A 118 -19.91 3.41 -0.36
N GLY A 119 -20.75 3.61 0.66
CA GLY A 119 -21.44 2.53 1.35
C GLY A 119 -22.40 1.71 0.48
N SER A 120 -22.87 2.25 -0.67
CA SER A 120 -23.72 1.56 -1.65
C SER A 120 -22.93 0.79 -2.72
N LEU A 121 -21.62 1.02 -2.80
CA LEU A 121 -20.74 0.38 -3.75
C LEU A 121 -20.36 -1.05 -3.34
N SER A 122 -20.09 -1.92 -4.31
CA SER A 122 -19.55 -3.25 -4.06
C SER A 122 -18.16 -3.19 -3.39
N ALA A 123 -17.74 -4.29 -2.76
CA ALA A 123 -16.41 -4.36 -2.12
C ALA A 123 -15.26 -4.06 -3.12
N GLY A 124 -15.38 -4.56 -4.37
CA GLY A 124 -14.42 -4.27 -5.43
C GLY A 124 -14.39 -2.78 -5.81
N GLN A 125 -15.56 -2.14 -5.95
CA GLN A 125 -15.64 -0.71 -6.21
C GLN A 125 -15.09 0.12 -5.04
N GLN A 126 -15.37 -0.26 -3.79
CA GLN A 126 -14.76 0.38 -2.61
C GLN A 126 -13.24 0.24 -2.62
N ARG A 127 -12.71 -0.93 -3.02
CA ARG A 127 -11.26 -1.12 -3.18
C ARG A 127 -10.68 -0.21 -4.26
N ARG A 128 -11.38 -0.06 -5.38
CA ARG A 128 -10.98 0.84 -6.49
C ARG A 128 -10.96 2.31 -6.04
N VAL A 129 -11.90 2.77 -5.20
CA VAL A 129 -11.82 4.12 -4.58
C VAL A 129 -10.53 4.30 -3.78
N ALA A 130 -10.15 3.29 -2.99
CA ALA A 130 -8.90 3.36 -2.22
C ALA A 130 -7.66 3.40 -3.14
N LEU A 131 -7.66 2.62 -4.22
CA LEU A 131 -6.56 2.55 -5.18
C LEU A 131 -6.43 3.83 -6.03
N ALA A 132 -7.52 4.57 -6.28
CA ALA A 132 -7.46 5.86 -6.97
C ALA A 132 -6.52 6.88 -6.27
N ARG A 133 -6.23 6.70 -4.97
CA ARG A 133 -5.24 7.50 -4.22
C ARG A 133 -3.84 7.40 -4.80
N LEU A 134 -3.49 6.28 -5.45
CA LEU A 134 -2.19 6.08 -6.09
C LEU A 134 -1.94 7.11 -7.21
N LEU A 135 -3.01 7.61 -7.83
CA LEU A 135 -2.94 8.60 -8.91
C LEU A 135 -2.97 10.05 -8.41
N LEU A 136 -3.21 10.25 -7.11
CA LEU A 136 -3.41 11.56 -6.49
C LEU A 136 -2.37 11.85 -5.40
N THR A 137 -1.28 11.08 -5.33
CA THR A 137 -0.26 11.20 -4.31
C THR A 137 1.11 11.48 -4.91
N ASP A 138 1.89 12.32 -4.26
CA ASP A 138 3.30 12.56 -4.59
C ASP A 138 4.26 11.64 -3.82
N ALA A 139 3.71 10.69 -3.05
CA ALA A 139 4.51 9.76 -2.28
C ALA A 139 5.37 8.88 -3.17
N ARG A 140 6.68 8.87 -2.94
CA ARG A 140 7.65 8.07 -3.69
C ARG A 140 7.72 6.61 -3.24
N LEU A 141 7.29 6.31 -2.03
CA LEU A 141 7.25 4.95 -1.51
C LEU A 141 5.79 4.53 -1.26
N TRP A 142 5.37 3.46 -1.91
CA TRP A 142 4.06 2.87 -1.68
C TRP A 142 4.17 1.59 -0.84
N LEU A 143 3.41 1.54 0.24
CA LEU A 143 3.25 0.36 1.09
C LEU A 143 1.83 -0.17 0.90
N LEU A 144 1.67 -1.32 0.25
CA LEU A 144 0.38 -1.84 -0.19
C LEU A 144 0.08 -3.18 0.48
N ASP A 145 -0.92 -3.21 1.36
CA ASP A 145 -1.32 -4.42 2.08
C ASP A 145 -2.43 -5.14 1.30
N GLU A 146 -2.08 -6.29 0.69
CA GLU A 146 -2.97 -7.12 -0.14
C GLU A 146 -3.67 -6.31 -1.26
N PRO A 147 -2.95 -5.53 -2.09
CA PRO A 147 -3.58 -4.58 -3.00
C PRO A 147 -4.42 -5.23 -4.10
N PHE A 148 -4.13 -6.47 -4.48
CA PHE A 148 -4.82 -7.23 -5.53
C PHE A 148 -6.11 -7.91 -5.06
N THR A 149 -6.35 -7.97 -3.75
CA THR A 149 -7.55 -8.60 -3.17
C THR A 149 -8.81 -7.85 -3.60
N ALA A 150 -9.86 -8.59 -3.97
CA ALA A 150 -11.16 -8.12 -4.45
C ALA A 150 -11.12 -7.35 -5.79
N LEU A 151 -10.01 -7.42 -6.54
CA LEU A 151 -9.94 -6.95 -7.91
C LEU A 151 -10.24 -8.09 -8.89
N ASP A 152 -10.90 -7.75 -9.99
CA ASP A 152 -11.01 -8.60 -11.18
C ASP A 152 -9.71 -8.56 -12.02
N GLY A 153 -9.66 -9.35 -13.08
CA GLY A 153 -8.47 -9.41 -13.95
C GLY A 153 -8.04 -8.04 -14.46
N GLY A 154 -8.99 -7.26 -14.99
CA GLY A 154 -8.69 -5.92 -15.49
C GLY A 154 -8.20 -4.94 -14.42
N GLY A 155 -8.74 -5.04 -13.19
CA GLY A 155 -8.28 -4.26 -12.05
C GLY A 155 -6.86 -4.66 -11.62
N CYS A 156 -6.54 -5.96 -11.67
CA CYS A 156 -5.19 -6.44 -11.40
C CYS A 156 -4.17 -5.93 -12.44
N ASP A 157 -4.51 -6.00 -13.72
CA ASP A 157 -3.65 -5.55 -14.81
C ASP A 157 -3.41 -4.04 -14.75
N TRP A 158 -4.46 -3.26 -14.47
CA TRP A 158 -4.36 -1.82 -14.24
C TRP A 158 -3.42 -1.49 -13.07
N LEU A 159 -3.55 -2.19 -11.95
CA LEU A 159 -2.71 -1.94 -10.77
C LEU A 159 -1.25 -2.31 -11.05
N GLU A 160 -1.02 -3.40 -11.78
CA GLU A 160 0.32 -3.79 -12.21
C GLU A 160 0.97 -2.70 -13.07
N GLU A 161 0.25 -2.16 -14.06
CA GLU A 161 0.73 -1.09 -14.91
C GLU A 161 1.00 0.20 -14.11
N CYS A 162 0.12 0.54 -13.16
CA CYS A 162 0.30 1.68 -12.26
C CYS A 162 1.57 1.54 -11.41
N ILE A 163 1.84 0.36 -10.85
CA ILE A 163 3.07 0.06 -10.09
C ILE A 163 4.31 0.18 -10.99
N ARG A 164 4.28 -0.42 -12.20
CA ARG A 164 5.39 -0.33 -13.16
C ARG A 164 5.69 1.13 -13.55
N GLY A 165 4.66 1.92 -13.82
CA GLY A 165 4.79 3.35 -14.11
C GLY A 165 5.43 4.12 -12.96
N HIS A 166 4.96 3.90 -11.73
CA HIS A 166 5.50 4.54 -10.53
C HIS A 166 7.00 4.23 -10.32
N VAL A 167 7.36 2.97 -10.44
CA VAL A 167 8.75 2.50 -10.26
C VAL A 167 9.67 3.03 -11.36
N SER A 168 9.18 3.10 -12.61
CA SER A 168 9.95 3.63 -13.76
C SER A 168 10.28 5.12 -13.61
N THR A 169 9.47 5.87 -12.86
CA THR A 169 9.68 7.30 -12.57
C THR A 169 10.48 7.53 -11.28
N GLY A 170 11.04 6.48 -10.68
CA GLY A 170 11.91 6.55 -9.51
C GLY A 170 11.21 6.36 -8.17
N GLY A 171 9.94 5.95 -8.16
CA GLY A 171 9.28 5.46 -6.97
C GLY A 171 9.73 4.06 -6.57
N ALA A 172 9.22 3.54 -5.46
CA ALA A 172 9.36 2.15 -5.04
C ALA A 172 8.06 1.65 -4.38
N VAL A 173 7.89 0.34 -4.39
CA VAL A 173 6.70 -0.31 -3.83
C VAL A 173 7.09 -1.47 -2.95
N ILE A 174 6.48 -1.55 -1.77
CA ILE A 174 6.49 -2.75 -0.92
C ILE A 174 5.05 -3.24 -0.84
N PHE A 175 4.79 -4.49 -1.19
CA PHE A 175 3.44 -5.03 -1.12
C PHE A 175 3.39 -6.42 -0.51
N THR A 176 2.24 -6.77 0.07
CA THR A 176 1.93 -8.14 0.48
C THR A 176 0.99 -8.77 -0.54
N SER A 177 1.15 -10.05 -0.84
CA SER A 177 0.22 -10.80 -1.67
C SER A 177 0.30 -12.29 -1.36
N HIS A 178 -0.83 -12.98 -1.51
CA HIS A 178 -0.90 -14.44 -1.54
C HIS A 178 -0.86 -15.01 -2.97
N GLN A 179 -0.89 -14.15 -3.96
CA GLN A 179 -0.81 -14.54 -5.37
C GLN A 179 0.64 -14.63 -5.85
N PRO A 180 0.92 -15.47 -6.88
CA PRO A 180 2.22 -15.47 -7.52
C PRO A 180 2.64 -14.08 -7.98
N SER A 181 3.94 -13.85 -8.02
CA SER A 181 4.51 -12.59 -8.47
C SER A 181 4.04 -12.21 -9.89
N ARG A 182 3.74 -10.92 -10.04
CA ARG A 182 3.45 -10.28 -11.33
C ARG A 182 4.63 -9.43 -11.84
N PHE A 183 5.70 -9.31 -11.03
CA PHE A 183 6.83 -8.40 -11.27
C PHE A 183 8.19 -9.14 -11.32
N SER A 184 8.21 -10.38 -11.78
CA SER A 184 9.36 -11.30 -11.67
C SER A 184 10.71 -10.71 -12.09
N GLU A 185 10.73 -9.74 -13.01
CA GLU A 185 11.96 -9.10 -13.50
C GLU A 185 12.45 -7.94 -12.61
N LEU A 186 11.57 -7.35 -11.81
CA LEU A 186 11.84 -6.15 -10.98
C LEU A 186 11.75 -6.44 -9.48
N GLN A 187 11.21 -7.60 -9.13
CA GLN A 187 10.81 -7.92 -7.77
C GLN A 187 11.97 -8.47 -6.95
N GLN A 188 12.02 -8.00 -5.70
CA GLN A 188 12.78 -8.60 -4.62
C GLN A 188 11.82 -9.17 -3.58
N ASP A 189 12.17 -10.27 -2.95
CA ASP A 189 11.34 -10.94 -1.97
C ASP A 189 11.91 -10.76 -0.57
N LEU A 190 11.02 -10.42 0.38
CA LEU A 190 11.29 -10.46 1.81
C LEU A 190 10.45 -11.57 2.42
N ASP A 191 11.05 -12.74 2.63
CA ASP A 191 10.37 -13.88 3.26
C ASP A 191 10.44 -13.76 4.79
N LEU A 192 9.29 -13.46 5.41
CA LEU A 192 9.16 -13.32 6.84
C LEU A 192 9.28 -14.66 7.61
N ALA A 193 9.30 -15.79 6.92
CA ALA A 193 9.56 -17.08 7.58
C ALA A 193 10.95 -17.12 8.25
N HIS A 194 11.92 -16.36 7.71
CA HIS A 194 13.27 -16.27 8.26
C HIS A 194 13.36 -15.41 9.53
N TYR A 195 12.36 -14.59 9.80
CA TYR A 195 12.31 -13.62 10.91
C TYR A 195 11.21 -13.94 11.94
N ALA A 196 10.37 -14.94 11.65
CA ALA A 196 9.25 -15.30 12.51
C ALA A 196 9.75 -15.95 13.81
N VAL A 197 9.18 -15.53 14.93
CA VAL A 197 9.45 -16.13 16.25
C VAL A 197 8.35 -17.16 16.56
N SER A 198 8.77 -18.35 16.95
CA SER A 198 7.90 -19.51 17.24
C SER A 198 7.14 -19.34 18.56
#